data_440c3e907d81e1cb1f5f1164a989a8bb
#
_entry.id   440c3e907d81e1cb1f5f1164a989a8bb
#
_cell.length_a   1.000
_cell.length_b   1.000
_cell.length_c   1.000
_cell.angle_alpha   90.00
_cell.angle_beta   90.00
_cell.angle_gamma   90.00
#
_symmetry.space_group_name_H-M   'P 1'
#
loop_
_entity.id
_entity.type
_entity.pdbx_description
1 polymer ?
#
loop_
_entity_poly.entity_id
_entity_poly.type
_entity_poly.pdbx_seq_one_letter_code
_entity_poly.pdbx_strand_id
1 'polypeptide(L)'
;MAKKQFKAESKRLLDLMVNSIYTHKEIFLRELISNASDAEDKLAYKSLTDDSVDLKRKDLKITIVPEKDKRVLTVSDNGVGMSKEDLESNLGTIARSGSGQFKAELAGDDKAASKIDVIGQFGVGFYSAFMVSDQVTVISRAWGSDQAWMWQSDGADGYTVTACEKDSHGTDVIMHIKANSEDENYDLYLETYKLQDLIKKYSDYIRYPIVMEVEDYRMKEKPADAPEDYKPEWETVKEWKTINSMVPLWQRQKSKVTPEEYDSFYKEKFGDWQDPLAVIHTSAEGAVTYKAMLYLPAQTPYDFYTREYQKGLQLYSSGVLIMDKCADLLPDYFRFVKGVVDSADFSLNISREVLQHTRQLKVIASALEKKIKAELLKLQADDREKYETFWKAFGTQLKYGVAAEYGAHKEVLQDLLLFWSSKENANTTLAAYKDRMPEDQPFYYYACGDSVEKIARLPQVERILDKGYEILYCTEDVDDFVMKSLAEIDGKKFKSVSEEDALPQTEEEKKAAEEKSEAGKPVLEAVKEVLGDRVKEVRARL
;
A
#
# COMPACT_ATOMS: atom_id res chain seq x y z
N MET A 1 16.40 34.38 -35.14
CA MET A 1 17.50 33.75 -34.33
C MET A 1 17.40 32.25 -34.49
N ALA A 2 18.48 31.58 -34.90
CA ALA A 2 18.50 30.10 -34.99
C ALA A 2 18.54 29.52 -33.57
N LYS A 3 17.60 28.61 -33.24
CA LYS A 3 17.65 27.85 -32.01
C LYS A 3 18.90 26.97 -32.00
N LYS A 4 19.71 27.07 -30.94
CA LYS A 4 20.85 26.18 -30.70
C LYS A 4 20.39 25.00 -29.87
N GLN A 5 20.83 23.79 -30.21
CA GLN A 5 20.61 22.60 -29.41
C GLN A 5 21.56 22.57 -28.21
N PHE A 6 21.07 22.04 -27.05
CA PHE A 6 21.94 21.76 -25.92
C PHE A 6 22.89 20.61 -26.27
N LYS A 7 24.15 20.73 -25.82
CA LYS A 7 25.13 19.63 -25.88
C LYS A 7 25.11 18.93 -24.53
N ALA A 8 25.11 17.60 -24.50
CA ALA A 8 25.17 16.80 -23.32
C ALA A 8 26.55 16.15 -23.15
N GLU A 9 27.07 16.14 -21.90
CA GLU A 9 28.26 15.36 -21.55
C GLU A 9 27.76 13.96 -21.08
N SER A 10 27.89 12.96 -21.95
CA SER A 10 27.36 11.61 -21.74
C SER A 10 27.86 10.96 -20.47
N LYS A 11 29.15 11.12 -20.12
CA LYS A 11 29.77 10.61 -18.90
C LYS A 11 29.11 11.17 -17.65
N ARG A 12 28.89 12.49 -17.60
CA ARG A 12 28.24 13.15 -16.44
C ARG A 12 26.77 12.81 -16.32
N LEU A 13 26.07 12.61 -17.44
CA LEU A 13 24.69 12.14 -17.44
C LEU A 13 24.59 10.73 -16.91
N LEU A 14 25.48 9.82 -17.31
CA LEU A 14 25.51 8.46 -16.81
C LEU A 14 25.80 8.43 -15.29
N ASP A 15 26.76 9.23 -14.84
CA ASP A 15 27.08 9.36 -13.41
C ASP A 15 25.88 9.87 -12.60
N LEU A 16 25.17 10.88 -13.09
CA LEU A 16 23.93 11.36 -12.47
C LEU A 16 22.84 10.29 -12.44
N MET A 17 22.71 9.49 -13.50
CA MET A 17 21.74 8.39 -13.58
C MET A 17 22.05 7.29 -12.57
N VAL A 18 23.30 6.88 -12.49
CA VAL A 18 23.75 5.80 -11.61
C VAL A 18 23.68 6.21 -10.13
N ASN A 19 24.05 7.48 -9.81
CA ASN A 19 24.24 7.92 -8.43
C ASN A 19 23.13 8.81 -7.87
N SER A 20 22.18 9.30 -8.69
CA SER A 20 21.20 10.31 -8.25
C SER A 20 19.74 10.00 -8.60
N ILE A 21 19.48 9.15 -9.59
CA ILE A 21 18.10 8.86 -10.01
C ILE A 21 17.43 7.85 -9.08
N TYR A 22 18.17 6.83 -8.65
CA TYR A 22 17.66 5.76 -7.82
C TYR A 22 18.10 5.91 -6.37
N THR A 23 17.15 5.78 -5.45
CA THR A 23 17.41 5.88 -4.02
C THR A 23 18.00 4.56 -3.47
N HIS A 24 17.60 3.42 -4.03
CA HIS A 24 18.00 2.10 -3.58
C HIS A 24 18.71 1.32 -4.69
N LYS A 25 19.94 0.87 -4.43
CA LYS A 25 20.73 0.12 -5.41
C LYS A 25 20.09 -1.20 -5.83
N GLU A 26 19.39 -1.86 -4.92
CA GLU A 26 18.71 -3.15 -5.17
C GLU A 26 17.70 -3.13 -6.32
N ILE A 27 17.28 -1.95 -6.76
CA ILE A 27 16.34 -1.75 -7.88
C ILE A 27 16.93 -2.22 -9.22
N PHE A 28 18.25 -2.31 -9.34
CA PHE A 28 18.89 -2.77 -10.58
C PHE A 28 18.28 -4.09 -11.09
N LEU A 29 18.02 -5.03 -10.17
CA LEU A 29 17.46 -6.33 -10.54
C LEU A 29 16.04 -6.20 -11.09
N ARG A 30 15.20 -5.35 -10.48
CA ARG A 30 13.86 -5.03 -10.98
C ARG A 30 13.89 -4.48 -12.40
N GLU A 31 14.79 -3.55 -12.67
CA GLU A 31 14.91 -2.92 -14.00
C GLU A 31 15.36 -3.92 -15.07
N LEU A 32 16.35 -4.78 -14.76
CA LEU A 32 16.81 -5.81 -15.69
C LEU A 32 15.74 -6.88 -15.94
N ILE A 33 15.03 -7.34 -14.92
CA ILE A 33 13.91 -8.26 -15.08
C ILE A 33 12.78 -7.63 -15.91
N SER A 34 12.50 -6.32 -15.72
CA SER A 34 11.50 -5.60 -16.51
C SER A 34 11.88 -5.53 -17.98
N ASN A 35 13.16 -5.28 -18.29
CA ASN A 35 13.65 -5.27 -19.66
C ASN A 35 13.59 -6.66 -20.31
N ALA A 36 13.93 -7.70 -19.57
CA ALA A 36 13.80 -9.09 -20.02
C ALA A 36 12.33 -9.45 -20.32
N SER A 37 11.40 -9.09 -19.42
CA SER A 37 9.96 -9.27 -19.63
C SER A 37 9.46 -8.56 -20.89
N ASP A 38 9.90 -7.31 -21.13
CA ASP A 38 9.56 -6.57 -22.36
C ASP A 38 10.10 -7.24 -23.64
N ALA A 39 11.30 -7.85 -23.57
CA ALA A 39 11.88 -8.59 -24.68
C ALA A 39 11.07 -9.86 -25.01
N GLU A 40 10.57 -10.53 -24.00
CA GLU A 40 9.70 -11.70 -24.14
C GLU A 40 8.32 -11.31 -24.67
N ASP A 41 7.72 -10.19 -24.19
CA ASP A 41 6.46 -9.67 -24.73
C ASP A 41 6.56 -9.31 -26.21
N LYS A 42 7.67 -8.72 -26.65
CA LYS A 42 7.92 -8.43 -28.07
C LYS A 42 7.96 -9.69 -28.91
N LEU A 43 8.61 -10.76 -28.42
CA LEU A 43 8.67 -12.03 -29.14
C LEU A 43 7.32 -12.74 -29.15
N ALA A 44 6.61 -12.73 -28.00
CA ALA A 44 5.25 -13.26 -27.90
C ALA A 44 4.28 -12.54 -28.85
N TYR A 45 4.43 -11.23 -29.02
CA TYR A 45 3.64 -10.47 -30.01
C TYR A 45 3.98 -10.85 -31.45
N LYS A 46 5.27 -10.99 -31.78
CA LYS A 46 5.68 -11.47 -33.11
C LYS A 46 5.06 -12.83 -33.43
N SER A 47 4.99 -13.75 -32.47
CA SER A 47 4.37 -15.07 -32.67
C SER A 47 2.86 -15.02 -32.95
N LEU A 48 2.18 -13.91 -32.65
CA LEU A 48 0.76 -13.71 -32.97
C LEU A 48 0.55 -13.12 -34.37
N THR A 49 1.58 -12.52 -34.96
CA THR A 49 1.52 -11.79 -36.24
C THR A 49 2.31 -12.46 -37.33
N ASP A 50 3.16 -13.43 -37.01
CA ASP A 50 4.05 -14.14 -37.93
C ASP A 50 4.01 -15.64 -37.66
N ASP A 51 3.35 -16.39 -38.55
CA ASP A 51 3.17 -17.85 -38.44
C ASP A 51 4.51 -18.63 -38.53
N SER A 52 5.60 -17.99 -38.93
CA SER A 52 6.94 -18.59 -38.94
C SER A 52 7.55 -18.72 -37.55
N VAL A 53 6.97 -18.03 -36.55
CA VAL A 53 7.39 -18.07 -35.13
C VAL A 53 6.67 -19.19 -34.41
N ASP A 54 7.18 -20.42 -34.48
CA ASP A 54 6.67 -21.57 -33.69
C ASP A 54 7.11 -21.45 -32.23
N LEU A 55 6.53 -20.48 -31.49
CA LEU A 55 6.83 -20.19 -30.10
C LEU A 55 5.65 -20.57 -29.20
N LYS A 56 5.90 -21.37 -28.20
CA LYS A 56 4.94 -21.59 -27.11
C LYS A 56 5.28 -20.60 -25.97
N ARG A 57 4.35 -19.75 -25.62
CA ARG A 57 4.53 -18.74 -24.54
C ARG A 57 5.07 -19.35 -23.24
N LYS A 58 4.77 -20.63 -22.96
CA LYS A 58 5.29 -21.37 -21.81
C LYS A 58 6.80 -21.61 -21.82
N ASP A 59 7.44 -21.48 -22.99
CA ASP A 59 8.88 -21.70 -23.17
C ASP A 59 9.69 -20.42 -22.90
N LEU A 60 9.01 -19.26 -22.82
CA LEU A 60 9.61 -17.98 -22.44
C LEU A 60 9.91 -17.97 -20.93
N LYS A 61 11.11 -17.53 -20.57
CA LYS A 61 11.56 -17.46 -19.17
C LYS A 61 12.73 -16.50 -18.98
N ILE A 62 12.83 -15.95 -17.78
CA ILE A 62 13.96 -15.17 -17.33
C ILE A 62 14.80 -16.06 -16.42
N THR A 63 16.10 -16.12 -16.64
CA THR A 63 17.03 -16.96 -15.84
C THR A 63 18.01 -16.06 -15.11
N ILE A 64 18.20 -16.30 -13.82
CA ILE A 64 19.14 -15.55 -12.98
C ILE A 64 20.17 -16.50 -12.41
N VAL A 65 21.46 -16.23 -12.65
CA VAL A 65 22.57 -17.08 -12.27
C VAL A 65 23.63 -16.27 -11.52
N PRO A 66 23.75 -16.42 -10.21
CA PRO A 66 24.89 -15.90 -9.46
C PRO A 66 26.07 -16.86 -9.49
N GLU A 67 27.26 -16.36 -9.82
CA GLU A 67 28.53 -17.09 -9.75
C GLU A 67 29.45 -16.39 -8.74
N LYS A 68 29.36 -16.79 -7.47
CA LYS A 68 30.06 -16.14 -6.35
C LYS A 68 31.58 -16.08 -6.54
N ASP A 69 32.18 -17.17 -6.94
CA ASP A 69 33.63 -17.29 -7.10
C ASP A 69 34.20 -16.35 -8.16
N LYS A 70 33.39 -16.03 -9.16
CA LYS A 70 33.74 -15.11 -10.25
C LYS A 70 33.26 -13.69 -10.00
N ARG A 71 32.48 -13.46 -8.94
CA ARG A 71 31.76 -12.20 -8.68
C ARG A 71 30.86 -11.78 -9.84
N VAL A 72 30.21 -12.72 -10.50
CA VAL A 72 29.37 -12.47 -11.66
C VAL A 72 27.92 -12.77 -11.34
N LEU A 73 27.02 -11.87 -11.75
CA LEU A 73 25.59 -12.08 -11.78
C LEU A 73 25.09 -11.96 -13.21
N THR A 74 24.41 -13.00 -13.70
CA THR A 74 23.83 -13.03 -15.05
C THR A 74 22.33 -13.00 -14.98
N VAL A 75 21.70 -12.11 -15.75
CA VAL A 75 20.25 -12.07 -16.02
C VAL A 75 20.03 -12.33 -17.49
N SER A 76 19.38 -13.42 -17.82
CA SER A 76 19.16 -13.90 -19.18
C SER A 76 17.67 -13.96 -19.51
N ASP A 77 17.30 -13.55 -20.73
CA ASP A 77 16.00 -13.79 -21.33
C ASP A 77 16.15 -14.60 -22.62
N ASN A 78 15.10 -15.31 -23.01
CA ASN A 78 14.96 -15.94 -24.31
C ASN A 78 13.91 -15.22 -25.18
N GLY A 79 13.87 -13.89 -25.05
CA GLY A 79 13.00 -13.00 -25.81
C GLY A 79 13.49 -12.71 -27.23
N VAL A 80 13.07 -11.57 -27.76
CA VAL A 80 13.34 -11.18 -29.16
C VAL A 80 14.82 -10.97 -29.49
N GLY A 81 15.68 -10.72 -28.48
CA GLY A 81 17.07 -10.37 -28.65
C GLY A 81 17.28 -9.04 -29.38
N MET A 82 18.56 -8.73 -29.66
CA MET A 82 18.99 -7.47 -30.31
C MET A 82 19.99 -7.74 -31.41
N SER A 83 19.88 -6.99 -32.54
CA SER A 83 20.89 -6.88 -33.57
C SER A 83 22.04 -5.97 -33.11
N LYS A 84 23.08 -5.83 -33.91
CA LYS A 84 24.17 -4.86 -33.68
C LYS A 84 23.63 -3.45 -33.56
N GLU A 85 22.80 -3.07 -34.49
CA GLU A 85 22.17 -1.75 -34.58
C GLU A 85 21.27 -1.48 -33.39
N ASP A 86 20.54 -2.50 -32.91
CA ASP A 86 19.73 -2.41 -31.72
C ASP A 86 20.56 -2.22 -30.45
N LEU A 87 21.69 -2.94 -30.31
CA LEU A 87 22.62 -2.77 -29.18
C LEU A 87 23.22 -1.35 -29.15
N GLU A 88 23.71 -0.88 -30.29
CA GLU A 88 24.25 0.49 -30.42
C GLU A 88 23.19 1.57 -30.18
N SER A 89 21.97 1.33 -30.64
CA SER A 89 20.85 2.26 -30.51
C SER A 89 20.24 2.28 -29.09
N ASN A 90 19.99 1.12 -28.50
CA ASN A 90 19.25 1.01 -27.22
C ASN A 90 20.18 1.09 -26.01
N LEU A 91 21.42 0.61 -26.11
CA LEU A 91 22.39 0.61 -25.00
C LEU A 91 23.47 1.68 -25.18
N GLY A 92 23.69 2.15 -26.38
CA GLY A 92 24.65 3.22 -26.70
C GLY A 92 24.07 4.63 -26.67
N THR A 93 22.74 4.78 -26.56
CA THR A 93 22.06 6.07 -26.49
C THR A 93 21.26 6.19 -25.18
N ILE A 94 21.71 7.07 -24.29
CA ILE A 94 21.08 7.30 -23.01
C ILE A 94 19.65 7.86 -23.19
N ALA A 95 18.68 7.37 -22.39
CA ALA A 95 17.27 7.74 -22.42
C ALA A 95 16.54 7.37 -23.74
N ARG A 96 17.03 6.39 -24.48
CA ARG A 96 16.33 5.80 -25.61
C ARG A 96 15.74 4.44 -25.20
N SER A 97 14.44 4.29 -25.37
CA SER A 97 13.73 3.05 -25.05
C SER A 97 13.20 2.38 -26.30
N GLY A 98 13.76 1.21 -26.66
CA GLY A 98 13.21 0.36 -27.71
C GLY A 98 11.82 -0.21 -27.35
N SER A 99 11.51 -0.36 -26.07
CA SER A 99 10.19 -0.75 -25.59
C SER A 99 9.18 0.39 -25.70
N GLY A 100 9.61 1.63 -25.43
CA GLY A 100 8.79 2.83 -25.65
C GLY A 100 8.47 3.07 -27.13
N GLN A 101 9.42 2.82 -28.02
CA GLN A 101 9.20 2.90 -29.48
C GLN A 101 8.20 1.84 -29.95
N PHE A 102 8.34 0.61 -29.49
CA PHE A 102 7.42 -0.48 -29.77
C PHE A 102 5.99 -0.17 -29.32
N LYS A 103 5.83 0.40 -28.11
CA LYS A 103 4.52 0.86 -27.62
C LYS A 103 3.91 1.96 -28.50
N ALA A 104 4.72 2.89 -28.99
CA ALA A 104 4.26 3.96 -29.87
C ALA A 104 3.83 3.44 -31.25
N GLU A 105 4.50 2.43 -31.79
CA GLU A 105 4.14 1.76 -33.04
C GLU A 105 2.80 1.00 -32.92
N LEU A 106 2.54 0.40 -31.77
CA LEU A 106 1.29 -0.31 -31.50
C LEU A 106 0.10 0.61 -31.21
N ALA A 107 0.32 1.87 -30.86
CA ALA A 107 -0.75 2.82 -30.55
C ALA A 107 -1.72 3.09 -31.72
N GLY A 108 -1.38 2.65 -32.94
CA GLY A 108 -2.26 2.67 -34.11
C GLY A 108 -3.26 1.49 -34.19
N ASP A 109 -3.14 0.47 -33.36
CA ASP A 109 -4.01 -0.71 -33.32
C ASP A 109 -4.52 -0.94 -31.88
N ASP A 110 -5.74 -0.44 -31.58
CA ASP A 110 -6.37 -0.53 -30.26
C ASP A 110 -6.46 -1.96 -29.71
N LYS A 111 -6.58 -2.98 -30.57
CA LYS A 111 -6.67 -4.38 -30.13
C LYS A 111 -5.31 -4.98 -29.78
N ALA A 112 -4.23 -4.51 -30.42
CA ALA A 112 -2.87 -4.92 -30.15
C ALA A 112 -2.30 -4.19 -28.93
N ALA A 113 -2.53 -2.90 -28.84
CA ALA A 113 -2.08 -2.05 -27.72
C ALA A 113 -2.65 -2.51 -26.35
N SER A 114 -3.88 -3.03 -26.33
CA SER A 114 -4.51 -3.52 -25.08
C SER A 114 -3.96 -4.86 -24.57
N LYS A 115 -3.17 -5.59 -25.39
CA LYS A 115 -2.62 -6.92 -25.04
C LYS A 115 -1.17 -6.88 -24.57
N ILE A 116 -0.47 -5.77 -24.79
CA ILE A 116 0.95 -5.63 -24.48
C ILE A 116 1.13 -4.51 -23.46
N ASP A 117 1.64 -4.88 -22.33
CA ASP A 117 1.86 -4.00 -21.19
C ASP A 117 3.37 -3.79 -21.01
N VAL A 118 3.92 -2.86 -21.83
CA VAL A 118 5.36 -2.55 -21.82
C VAL A 118 5.76 -1.86 -20.53
N ILE A 119 6.72 -2.43 -19.82
CA ILE A 119 7.21 -1.94 -18.54
C ILE A 119 8.28 -0.85 -18.74
N GLY A 120 9.32 -1.10 -19.55
CA GLY A 120 10.51 -0.23 -19.73
C GLY A 120 10.30 0.93 -20.69
N GLN A 121 9.78 2.07 -20.24
CA GLN A 121 9.42 3.21 -21.10
C GLN A 121 10.49 4.31 -21.19
N PHE A 122 11.40 4.44 -20.21
CA PHE A 122 12.29 5.60 -20.08
C PHE A 122 13.68 5.42 -20.69
N GLY A 123 14.10 4.19 -21.01
CA GLY A 123 15.42 3.91 -21.59
C GLY A 123 16.61 4.19 -20.66
N VAL A 124 16.38 4.15 -19.35
CA VAL A 124 17.42 4.38 -18.34
C VAL A 124 17.62 3.19 -17.40
N GLY A 125 16.65 2.29 -17.33
CA GLY A 125 16.66 1.16 -16.39
C GLY A 125 17.87 0.25 -16.55
N PHE A 126 18.33 0.02 -17.78
CA PHE A 126 19.52 -0.79 -18.04
C PHE A 126 20.78 -0.27 -17.31
N TYR A 127 20.98 1.05 -17.25
CA TYR A 127 22.17 1.63 -16.63
C TYR A 127 22.20 1.47 -15.10
N SER A 128 21.09 1.08 -14.47
CA SER A 128 21.07 0.72 -13.05
C SER A 128 22.01 -0.44 -12.72
N ALA A 129 22.36 -1.29 -13.70
CA ALA A 129 23.36 -2.34 -13.55
C ALA A 129 24.71 -1.78 -13.04
N PHE A 130 25.12 -0.58 -13.46
CA PHE A 130 26.35 0.05 -13.02
C PHE A 130 26.32 0.55 -11.56
N MET A 131 25.17 0.55 -10.90
CA MET A 131 25.09 0.84 -9.46
C MET A 131 25.78 -0.24 -8.65
N VAL A 132 25.76 -1.48 -9.11
CA VAL A 132 26.26 -2.67 -8.39
C VAL A 132 27.43 -3.36 -9.09
N SER A 133 27.72 -3.03 -10.35
CA SER A 133 28.80 -3.65 -11.15
C SER A 133 29.80 -2.61 -11.65
N ASP A 134 31.05 -3.03 -11.80
CA ASP A 134 32.12 -2.25 -12.39
C ASP A 134 32.30 -2.54 -13.90
N GLN A 135 31.74 -3.65 -14.38
CA GLN A 135 31.71 -4.02 -15.78
C GLN A 135 30.38 -4.70 -16.12
N VAL A 136 29.79 -4.32 -17.24
CA VAL A 136 28.58 -4.95 -17.80
C VAL A 136 28.89 -5.43 -19.22
N THR A 137 28.62 -6.72 -19.47
CA THR A 137 28.70 -7.36 -20.78
C THR A 137 27.30 -7.81 -21.18
N VAL A 138 26.85 -7.45 -22.38
CA VAL A 138 25.56 -7.88 -22.93
C VAL A 138 25.83 -8.71 -24.18
N ILE A 139 25.42 -9.98 -24.14
CA ILE A 139 25.48 -10.88 -25.28
C ILE A 139 24.06 -11.07 -25.80
N SER A 140 23.83 -10.72 -27.09
CA SER A 140 22.49 -10.81 -27.65
C SER A 140 22.49 -11.37 -29.05
N ARG A 141 21.48 -12.20 -29.36
CA ARG A 141 21.18 -12.69 -30.69
C ARG A 141 19.71 -12.42 -31.00
N ALA A 142 19.46 -11.65 -32.04
CA ALA A 142 18.12 -11.32 -32.47
C ALA A 142 17.39 -12.57 -33.01
N TRP A 143 16.09 -12.67 -32.77
CA TRP A 143 15.25 -13.71 -33.35
C TRP A 143 15.38 -13.74 -34.89
N GLY A 144 15.62 -14.91 -35.46
CA GLY A 144 15.80 -15.11 -36.89
C GLY A 144 17.18 -14.74 -37.43
N SER A 145 18.14 -14.37 -36.56
CA SER A 145 19.54 -14.09 -36.92
C SER A 145 20.44 -15.24 -36.50
N ASP A 146 21.42 -15.57 -37.34
CA ASP A 146 22.50 -16.52 -37.01
C ASP A 146 23.68 -15.84 -36.34
N GLN A 147 23.76 -14.51 -36.35
CA GLN A 147 24.86 -13.73 -35.81
C GLN A 147 24.47 -13.17 -34.42
N ALA A 148 25.33 -13.42 -33.43
CA ALA A 148 25.26 -12.79 -32.12
C ALA A 148 26.29 -11.68 -31.95
N TRP A 149 25.98 -10.74 -31.07
CA TRP A 149 26.81 -9.58 -30.79
C TRP A 149 27.02 -9.41 -29.30
N MET A 150 28.21 -8.98 -28.90
CA MET A 150 28.60 -8.66 -27.54
C MET A 150 28.84 -7.15 -27.43
N TRP A 151 28.06 -6.50 -26.58
CA TRP A 151 28.26 -5.13 -26.12
C TRP A 151 28.94 -5.18 -24.73
N GLN A 152 29.95 -4.33 -24.51
CA GLN A 152 30.68 -4.29 -23.26
C GLN A 152 31.03 -2.86 -22.86
N SER A 153 30.88 -2.52 -21.58
CA SER A 153 31.22 -1.21 -21.00
C SER A 153 31.57 -1.34 -19.52
N ASP A 154 32.47 -0.45 -19.08
CA ASP A 154 32.76 -0.16 -17.67
C ASP A 154 31.93 1.02 -17.12
N GLY A 155 31.06 1.57 -17.95
CA GLY A 155 30.17 2.70 -17.64
C GLY A 155 30.78 4.07 -17.88
N ALA A 156 32.08 4.26 -17.74
CA ALA A 156 32.69 5.59 -17.73
C ALA A 156 33.17 6.08 -19.08
N ASP A 157 33.80 5.21 -19.89
CA ASP A 157 34.62 5.60 -21.03
C ASP A 157 34.04 5.14 -22.39
N GLY A 158 32.76 4.73 -22.39
CA GLY A 158 32.08 4.30 -23.61
C GLY A 158 31.81 2.80 -23.63
N TYR A 159 31.64 2.24 -24.82
CA TYR A 159 31.35 0.83 -25.02
C TYR A 159 31.98 0.27 -26.28
N THR A 160 32.08 -1.03 -26.35
CA THR A 160 32.52 -1.76 -27.58
C THR A 160 31.41 -2.71 -28.02
N VAL A 161 31.31 -2.92 -29.36
CA VAL A 161 30.41 -3.95 -29.90
C VAL A 161 31.24 -4.85 -30.83
N THR A 162 31.25 -6.16 -30.51
CA THR A 162 32.01 -7.17 -31.25
C THR A 162 31.12 -8.35 -31.61
N ALA A 163 31.41 -9.04 -32.69
CA ALA A 163 30.73 -10.28 -33.03
C ALA A 163 31.13 -11.39 -32.03
N CYS A 164 30.16 -12.21 -31.66
CA CYS A 164 30.37 -13.36 -30.77
C CYS A 164 29.46 -14.52 -31.17
N GLU A 165 29.57 -15.63 -30.43
CA GLU A 165 28.68 -16.78 -30.58
C GLU A 165 27.65 -16.81 -29.45
N LYS A 166 26.41 -17.19 -29.76
CA LYS A 166 25.34 -17.50 -28.83
C LYS A 166 24.38 -18.49 -29.47
N ASP A 167 24.15 -19.61 -28.83
CA ASP A 167 23.42 -20.75 -29.39
C ASP A 167 21.93 -20.48 -29.65
N SER A 168 21.33 -19.61 -28.83
CA SER A 168 19.90 -19.30 -28.89
C SER A 168 19.66 -17.80 -28.99
N HIS A 169 18.48 -17.40 -29.49
CA HIS A 169 18.03 -16.00 -29.44
C HIS A 169 17.83 -15.54 -27.99
N GLY A 170 17.70 -14.21 -27.81
CA GLY A 170 17.54 -13.58 -26.51
C GLY A 170 18.79 -12.84 -26.06
N THR A 171 18.81 -12.39 -24.81
CA THR A 171 19.85 -11.52 -24.26
C THR A 171 20.35 -12.01 -22.92
N ASP A 172 21.68 -12.01 -22.74
CA ASP A 172 22.34 -12.24 -21.45
C ASP A 172 22.98 -10.93 -21.00
N VAL A 173 22.57 -10.42 -19.84
CA VAL A 173 23.20 -9.28 -19.15
C VAL A 173 24.11 -9.84 -18.06
N ILE A 174 25.40 -9.75 -18.25
CA ILE A 174 26.45 -10.31 -17.40
C ILE A 174 27.10 -9.14 -16.65
N MET A 175 26.99 -9.12 -15.34
CA MET A 175 27.49 -8.07 -14.47
C MET A 175 28.64 -8.59 -13.63
N HIS A 176 29.81 -7.95 -13.69
CA HIS A 176 30.86 -8.17 -12.72
C HIS A 176 30.58 -7.29 -11.48
N ILE A 177 30.25 -7.92 -10.36
CA ILE A 177 29.79 -7.23 -9.15
C ILE A 177 30.97 -6.57 -8.44
N LYS A 178 30.81 -5.30 -8.06
CA LYS A 178 31.80 -4.48 -7.37
C LYS A 178 32.30 -5.17 -6.10
N ALA A 179 33.56 -4.93 -5.75
CA ALA A 179 34.09 -5.31 -4.46
C ALA A 179 33.37 -4.55 -3.32
N ASN A 180 33.27 -5.16 -2.16
CA ASN A 180 32.72 -4.51 -0.96
C ASN A 180 33.54 -3.27 -0.60
N SER A 181 32.88 -2.25 -0.07
CA SER A 181 33.49 -1.06 0.50
C SER A 181 33.19 -0.97 2.01
N GLU A 182 33.69 0.07 2.67
CA GLU A 182 33.38 0.30 4.09
C GLU A 182 31.88 0.51 4.34
N ASP A 183 31.18 1.15 3.37
CA ASP A 183 29.77 1.52 3.50
C ASP A 183 28.81 0.53 2.81
N GLU A 184 29.29 -0.35 1.92
CA GLU A 184 28.46 -1.15 1.02
C GLU A 184 28.93 -2.60 0.91
N ASN A 185 28.02 -3.52 1.13
CA ASN A 185 28.22 -4.95 0.93
C ASN A 185 27.57 -5.43 -0.37
N TYR A 186 28.35 -5.46 -1.44
CA TYR A 186 27.87 -5.90 -2.77
C TYR A 186 27.78 -7.43 -2.90
N ASP A 187 28.46 -8.21 -2.02
CA ASP A 187 28.37 -9.67 -2.02
C ASP A 187 26.94 -10.16 -1.82
N LEU A 188 26.09 -9.36 -1.17
CA LEU A 188 24.67 -9.67 -1.00
C LEU A 188 23.96 -9.93 -2.33
N TYR A 189 24.38 -9.28 -3.42
CA TYR A 189 23.78 -9.48 -4.75
C TYR A 189 24.28 -10.74 -5.46
N LEU A 190 25.13 -11.52 -4.83
CA LEU A 190 25.56 -12.86 -5.26
C LEU A 190 24.92 -13.96 -4.40
N GLU A 191 24.18 -13.58 -3.33
CA GLU A 191 23.54 -14.52 -2.44
C GLU A 191 22.17 -14.93 -2.98
N THR A 192 21.96 -16.24 -3.17
CA THR A 192 20.71 -16.79 -3.73
C THR A 192 19.48 -16.36 -2.95
N TYR A 193 19.53 -16.37 -1.61
CA TYR A 193 18.41 -15.94 -0.77
C TYR A 193 18.07 -14.47 -0.97
N LYS A 194 19.08 -13.58 -1.08
CA LYS A 194 18.84 -12.15 -1.29
C LYS A 194 18.23 -11.87 -2.64
N LEU A 195 18.69 -12.55 -3.69
CA LEU A 195 18.11 -12.44 -5.03
C LEU A 195 16.66 -12.92 -5.05
N GLN A 196 16.33 -14.03 -4.37
CA GLN A 196 14.96 -14.51 -4.21
C GLN A 196 14.08 -13.47 -3.52
N ASP A 197 14.55 -12.88 -2.42
CA ASP A 197 13.83 -11.82 -1.70
C ASP A 197 13.55 -10.60 -2.60
N LEU A 198 14.54 -10.18 -3.39
CA LEU A 198 14.38 -9.06 -4.32
C LEU A 198 13.38 -9.38 -5.44
N ILE A 199 13.41 -10.60 -5.99
CA ILE A 199 12.45 -11.06 -7.00
C ILE A 199 11.04 -11.05 -6.39
N LYS A 200 10.88 -11.64 -5.22
CA LYS A 200 9.60 -11.68 -4.49
C LYS A 200 9.08 -10.28 -4.16
N LYS A 201 9.95 -9.39 -3.76
CA LYS A 201 9.59 -8.01 -3.41
C LYS A 201 9.12 -7.20 -4.62
N TYR A 202 9.91 -7.18 -5.69
CA TYR A 202 9.74 -6.22 -6.79
C TYR A 202 9.12 -6.80 -8.05
N SER A 203 9.32 -8.09 -8.32
CA SER A 203 9.03 -8.73 -9.62
C SER A 203 8.21 -10.02 -9.50
N ASP A 204 7.56 -10.24 -8.35
CA ASP A 204 6.81 -11.48 -8.07
C ASP A 204 5.69 -11.74 -9.08
N TYR A 205 5.13 -10.68 -9.66
CA TYR A 205 3.99 -10.78 -10.58
C TYR A 205 4.35 -10.47 -12.03
N ILE A 206 5.63 -10.50 -12.37
CA ILE A 206 6.08 -10.56 -13.76
C ILE A 206 5.48 -11.82 -14.40
N ARG A 207 4.89 -11.68 -15.58
CA ARG A 207 4.07 -12.70 -16.25
C ARG A 207 4.84 -13.90 -16.79
N TYR A 208 6.15 -13.86 -16.78
CA TYR A 208 7.06 -14.91 -17.20
C TYR A 208 7.75 -15.57 -16.02
N PRO A 209 8.04 -16.89 -16.05
CA PRO A 209 8.75 -17.54 -14.98
C PRO A 209 10.17 -16.97 -14.84
N ILE A 210 10.52 -16.56 -13.63
CA ILE A 210 11.88 -16.18 -13.25
C ILE A 210 12.48 -17.37 -12.55
N VAL A 211 13.47 -18.00 -13.17
CA VAL A 211 14.06 -19.25 -12.70
C VAL A 211 15.48 -19.03 -12.16
N MET A 212 15.77 -19.71 -11.08
CA MET A 212 17.09 -19.73 -10.44
C MET A 212 17.43 -21.15 -10.01
N GLU A 213 18.73 -21.49 -10.02
CA GLU A 213 19.23 -22.68 -9.32
C GLU A 213 19.27 -22.37 -7.82
N VAL A 214 18.55 -23.19 -7.04
CA VAL A 214 18.49 -23.04 -5.59
C VAL A 214 19.01 -24.30 -4.91
N GLU A 215 19.65 -24.13 -3.76
CA GLU A 215 20.05 -25.23 -2.91
C GLU A 215 18.91 -25.58 -1.95
N ASP A 216 18.47 -26.80 -1.99
CA ASP A 216 17.44 -27.35 -1.10
C ASP A 216 18.07 -28.41 -0.20
N TYR A 217 17.73 -28.36 1.10
CA TYR A 217 18.18 -29.34 2.06
C TYR A 217 17.12 -30.42 2.19
N ARG A 218 17.42 -31.62 1.68
CA ARG A 218 16.51 -32.76 1.76
C ARG A 218 17.09 -33.82 2.68
N MET A 219 16.18 -34.43 3.44
CA MET A 219 16.52 -35.60 4.20
C MET A 219 16.69 -36.77 3.23
N LYS A 220 17.85 -37.44 3.27
CA LYS A 220 18.07 -38.67 2.49
C LYS A 220 17.03 -39.71 2.85
N GLU A 221 16.58 -40.45 1.87
CA GLU A 221 15.68 -41.58 2.14
C GLU A 221 16.33 -42.56 3.11
N LYS A 222 15.57 -42.96 4.15
CA LYS A 222 16.04 -43.93 5.11
C LYS A 222 16.32 -45.22 4.38
N PRO A 223 17.56 -45.79 4.42
CA PRO A 223 17.86 -47.09 3.84
C PRO A 223 16.94 -48.19 4.40
N ALA A 224 16.52 -49.11 3.58
CA ALA A 224 15.62 -50.19 4.01
C ALA A 224 16.20 -51.01 5.18
N ASP A 225 17.54 -51.10 5.28
CA ASP A 225 18.29 -51.84 6.31
C ASP A 225 18.83 -50.91 7.43
N ALA A 226 18.27 -49.71 7.58
CA ALA A 226 18.79 -48.77 8.57
C ALA A 226 18.55 -49.26 10.01
N PRO A 227 19.57 -49.17 10.90
CA PRO A 227 19.44 -49.57 12.30
C PRO A 227 18.39 -48.71 13.04
N GLU A 228 17.93 -49.18 14.22
CA GLU A 228 16.89 -48.49 15.01
C GLU A 228 17.32 -47.09 15.48
N ASP A 229 18.60 -46.83 15.62
CA ASP A 229 19.22 -45.57 16.03
C ASP A 229 19.67 -44.71 14.83
N TYR A 230 19.19 -44.99 13.62
CA TYR A 230 19.50 -44.22 12.40
C TYR A 230 19.19 -42.74 12.58
N LYS A 231 20.24 -41.92 12.46
CA LYS A 231 20.07 -40.46 12.43
C LYS A 231 19.87 -40.01 11.01
N PRO A 232 18.80 -39.19 10.74
CA PRO A 232 18.58 -38.66 9.41
C PRO A 232 19.81 -37.93 8.88
N GLU A 233 20.27 -38.30 7.70
CA GLU A 233 21.28 -37.56 6.96
C GLU A 233 20.63 -36.57 6.03
N TRP A 234 21.19 -35.38 5.93
CA TRP A 234 20.71 -34.34 5.03
C TRP A 234 21.65 -34.23 3.84
N GLU A 235 21.11 -33.99 2.67
CA GLU A 235 21.87 -33.68 1.46
C GLU A 235 21.42 -32.34 0.88
N THR A 236 22.39 -31.65 0.30
CA THR A 236 22.09 -30.43 -0.46
C THR A 236 21.86 -30.82 -1.90
N VAL A 237 20.67 -30.54 -2.41
CA VAL A 237 20.28 -30.78 -3.80
C VAL A 237 20.15 -29.44 -4.50
N LYS A 238 20.80 -29.29 -5.65
CA LYS A 238 20.63 -28.13 -6.52
C LYS A 238 19.53 -28.40 -7.52
N GLU A 239 18.54 -27.54 -7.58
CA GLU A 239 17.44 -27.64 -8.52
C GLU A 239 17.02 -26.26 -9.06
N TRP A 240 16.56 -26.25 -10.30
CA TRP A 240 16.00 -25.08 -10.93
C TRP A 240 14.55 -24.86 -10.46
N LYS A 241 14.30 -23.72 -9.84
CA LYS A 241 12.94 -23.38 -9.36
C LYS A 241 12.46 -22.06 -9.99
N THR A 242 11.15 -21.99 -10.26
CA THR A 242 10.50 -20.72 -10.54
C THR A 242 10.30 -20.00 -9.23
N ILE A 243 10.81 -18.79 -9.13
CA ILE A 243 10.83 -18.00 -7.89
C ILE A 243 9.59 -17.14 -7.76
N ASN A 244 9.12 -16.54 -8.86
CA ASN A 244 7.99 -15.60 -8.86
C ASN A 244 6.63 -16.32 -8.98
N SER A 245 5.56 -15.63 -8.55
CA SER A 245 4.19 -16.15 -8.55
C SER A 245 3.45 -15.92 -9.87
N MET A 246 3.90 -15.01 -10.70
CA MET A 246 3.40 -14.63 -12.04
C MET A 246 1.98 -14.05 -12.07
N VAL A 247 1.00 -14.67 -11.40
CA VAL A 247 -0.41 -14.26 -11.47
C VAL A 247 -0.84 -13.64 -10.15
N PRO A 248 -1.01 -12.31 -10.10
CA PRO A 248 -1.44 -11.65 -8.89
C PRO A 248 -2.89 -11.95 -8.53
N LEU A 249 -3.16 -12.16 -7.24
CA LEU A 249 -4.49 -12.52 -6.74
C LEU A 249 -5.54 -11.46 -7.09
N TRP A 250 -5.17 -10.17 -7.04
CA TRP A 250 -6.07 -9.04 -7.35
C TRP A 250 -6.44 -8.90 -8.83
N GLN A 251 -5.74 -9.60 -9.73
CA GLN A 251 -6.11 -9.65 -11.16
C GLN A 251 -7.09 -10.78 -11.49
N ARG A 252 -7.24 -11.75 -10.58
CA ARG A 252 -8.19 -12.86 -10.75
C ARG A 252 -9.62 -12.37 -10.58
N GLN A 253 -10.58 -13.07 -11.20
CA GLN A 253 -12.00 -12.79 -10.99
C GLN A 253 -12.37 -13.08 -9.54
N LYS A 254 -13.05 -12.15 -8.86
CA LYS A 254 -13.48 -12.28 -7.45
C LYS A 254 -14.18 -13.62 -7.15
N SER A 255 -15.03 -14.09 -8.09
CA SER A 255 -15.77 -15.35 -7.95
C SER A 255 -14.90 -16.62 -8.01
N LYS A 256 -13.62 -16.49 -8.37
CA LYS A 256 -12.66 -17.60 -8.48
C LYS A 256 -11.62 -17.60 -7.37
N VAL A 257 -11.71 -16.67 -6.42
CA VAL A 257 -10.79 -16.57 -5.28
C VAL A 257 -11.54 -17.00 -4.03
N THR A 258 -10.98 -17.94 -3.29
CA THR A 258 -11.60 -18.45 -2.05
C THR A 258 -11.26 -17.54 -0.86
N PRO A 259 -12.05 -17.57 0.23
CA PRO A 259 -11.71 -16.84 1.45
C PRO A 259 -10.32 -17.19 1.99
N GLU A 260 -9.95 -18.47 1.97
CA GLU A 260 -8.66 -18.97 2.45
C GLU A 260 -7.48 -18.43 1.62
N GLU A 261 -7.67 -18.22 0.31
CA GLU A 261 -6.65 -17.60 -0.55
C GLU A 261 -6.47 -16.11 -0.19
N TYR A 262 -7.54 -15.37 0.15
CA TYR A 262 -7.45 -14.00 0.61
C TYR A 262 -6.71 -13.91 1.95
N ASP A 263 -7.05 -14.76 2.91
CA ASP A 263 -6.48 -14.77 4.25
C ASP A 263 -4.99 -15.17 4.22
N SER A 264 -4.64 -16.17 3.43
CA SER A 264 -3.25 -16.60 3.23
C SER A 264 -2.42 -15.48 2.60
N PHE A 265 -2.94 -14.87 1.53
CA PHE A 265 -2.26 -13.74 0.88
C PHE A 265 -2.04 -12.58 1.86
N TYR A 266 -3.05 -12.24 2.65
CA TYR A 266 -2.96 -11.15 3.64
C TYR A 266 -1.85 -11.43 4.66
N LYS A 267 -1.85 -12.63 5.25
CA LYS A 267 -0.87 -13.03 6.27
C LYS A 267 0.55 -13.06 5.71
N GLU A 268 0.75 -13.65 4.55
CA GLU A 268 2.07 -13.73 3.91
C GLU A 268 2.57 -12.35 3.47
N LYS A 269 1.71 -11.56 2.83
CA LYS A 269 2.12 -10.30 2.20
C LYS A 269 2.36 -9.19 3.21
N PHE A 270 1.57 -9.12 4.27
CA PHE A 270 1.61 -8.04 5.26
C PHE A 270 2.20 -8.47 6.61
N GLY A 271 2.65 -9.71 6.73
CA GLY A 271 3.28 -10.23 7.95
C GLY A 271 2.34 -10.26 9.16
N ASP A 272 1.03 -10.39 8.90
CA ASP A 272 0.04 -10.51 9.97
C ASP A 272 -0.21 -12.01 10.27
N TRP A 273 -0.53 -12.31 11.52
CA TRP A 273 -0.80 -13.68 11.96
C TRP A 273 -2.30 -13.96 12.11
N GLN A 274 -3.12 -12.90 12.13
CA GLN A 274 -4.58 -12.99 12.17
C GLN A 274 -5.19 -12.84 10.79
N ASP A 275 -6.39 -13.40 10.62
CA ASP A 275 -7.18 -13.18 9.42
C ASP A 275 -7.74 -11.74 9.42
N PRO A 276 -7.91 -11.11 8.26
CA PRO A 276 -8.51 -9.78 8.17
C PRO A 276 -10.01 -9.85 8.48
N LEU A 277 -10.57 -8.76 9.02
CA LEU A 277 -12.01 -8.66 9.28
C LEU A 277 -12.84 -8.60 8.00
N ALA A 278 -12.30 -7.97 6.96
CA ALA A 278 -12.94 -7.90 5.65
C ALA A 278 -11.92 -7.70 4.53
N VAL A 279 -12.32 -8.06 3.31
CA VAL A 279 -11.55 -7.92 2.08
C VAL A 279 -12.35 -7.16 1.04
N ILE A 280 -11.76 -6.11 0.47
CA ILE A 280 -12.32 -5.32 -0.63
C ILE A 280 -11.57 -5.66 -1.90
N HIS A 281 -12.10 -6.58 -2.71
CA HIS A 281 -11.55 -6.89 -4.04
C HIS A 281 -12.36 -6.15 -5.09
N THR A 282 -11.74 -5.18 -5.78
CA THR A 282 -12.42 -4.27 -6.70
C THR A 282 -11.59 -3.95 -7.93
N SER A 283 -12.28 -3.65 -9.02
CA SER A 283 -11.68 -3.12 -10.24
C SER A 283 -12.53 -1.97 -10.76
N ALA A 284 -11.91 -1.04 -11.48
CA ALA A 284 -12.57 0.03 -12.20
C ALA A 284 -11.96 0.16 -13.59
N GLU A 285 -12.81 0.39 -14.57
CA GLU A 285 -12.44 0.67 -15.96
C GLU A 285 -13.12 1.97 -16.38
N GLY A 286 -12.40 2.88 -17.02
CA GLY A 286 -12.94 4.17 -17.44
C GLY A 286 -11.86 5.23 -17.61
N ALA A 287 -12.08 6.42 -17.04
CA ALA A 287 -11.11 7.51 -17.08
C ALA A 287 -9.75 7.17 -16.43
N VAL A 288 -9.77 6.26 -15.48
CA VAL A 288 -8.60 5.62 -14.86
C VAL A 288 -8.94 4.15 -14.67
N THR A 289 -8.06 3.27 -15.14
CA THR A 289 -8.21 1.82 -14.97
C THR A 289 -7.32 1.34 -13.83
N TYR A 290 -7.90 0.66 -12.84
CA TYR A 290 -7.13 0.06 -11.76
C TYR A 290 -7.80 -1.19 -11.20
N LYS A 291 -7.00 -2.03 -10.56
CA LYS A 291 -7.44 -3.15 -9.72
C LYS A 291 -6.91 -2.94 -8.32
N ALA A 292 -7.71 -3.28 -7.32
CA ALA A 292 -7.28 -3.14 -5.93
C ALA A 292 -7.81 -4.28 -5.07
N MET A 293 -6.99 -4.66 -4.10
CA MET A 293 -7.35 -5.61 -3.06
C MET A 293 -6.92 -5.05 -1.72
N LEU A 294 -7.92 -4.63 -0.92
CA LEU A 294 -7.71 -3.98 0.36
C LEU A 294 -8.20 -4.87 1.49
N TYR A 295 -7.59 -4.73 2.65
CA TYR A 295 -7.86 -5.50 3.84
C TYR A 295 -8.11 -4.61 5.05
N LEU A 296 -9.12 -4.96 5.85
CA LEU A 296 -9.36 -4.38 7.15
C LEU A 296 -8.72 -5.30 8.21
N PRO A 297 -7.63 -4.89 8.87
CA PRO A 297 -6.98 -5.68 9.91
C PRO A 297 -7.89 -5.91 11.13
N ALA A 298 -7.65 -6.99 11.87
CA ALA A 298 -8.37 -7.28 13.11
C ALA A 298 -7.78 -6.58 14.34
N GLN A 299 -6.52 -6.14 14.26
CA GLN A 299 -5.79 -5.53 15.37
C GLN A 299 -4.87 -4.40 14.92
N THR A 300 -4.57 -3.49 15.83
CA THR A 300 -3.58 -2.44 15.60
C THR A 300 -2.16 -2.99 15.68
N PRO A 301 -1.27 -2.65 14.73
CA PRO A 301 0.16 -2.85 14.91
C PRO A 301 0.66 -2.11 16.17
N TYR A 302 1.71 -2.63 16.80
CA TYR A 302 2.28 -2.03 18.03
C TYR A 302 2.77 -0.59 17.84
N ASP A 303 3.18 -0.23 16.64
CA ASP A 303 3.72 1.07 16.26
C ASP A 303 2.65 2.03 15.67
N PHE A 304 1.38 1.62 15.59
CA PHE A 304 0.31 2.31 14.86
C PHE A 304 0.15 3.79 15.23
N TYR A 305 0.31 4.13 16.50
CA TYR A 305 0.22 5.51 16.99
C TYR A 305 1.59 6.18 17.19
N THR A 306 2.67 5.58 16.71
CA THR A 306 4.01 6.17 16.75
C THR A 306 4.30 6.98 15.48
N ARG A 307 5.41 7.74 15.49
CA ARG A 307 5.87 8.50 14.32
C ARG A 307 6.51 7.61 13.26
N GLU A 308 6.97 6.44 13.64
CA GLU A 308 7.61 5.45 12.77
C GLU A 308 6.60 4.72 11.89
N TYR A 309 5.32 4.70 12.28
CA TYR A 309 4.28 4.05 11.47
C TYR A 309 4.10 4.73 10.13
N GLN A 310 4.32 3.97 9.08
CA GLN A 310 4.15 4.40 7.69
C GLN A 310 2.84 3.86 7.13
N LYS A 311 1.88 4.75 6.89
CA LYS A 311 0.66 4.43 6.17
C LYS A 311 0.92 4.25 4.69
N GLY A 312 0.08 3.50 4.00
CA GLY A 312 0.05 3.45 2.54
C GLY A 312 -0.23 2.06 2.01
N LEU A 313 -0.69 2.05 0.77
CA LEU A 313 -0.94 0.84 0.00
C LEU A 313 0.27 0.51 -0.87
N GLN A 314 0.48 -0.77 -1.13
CA GLN A 314 1.45 -1.20 -2.12
C GLN A 314 0.95 -0.83 -3.52
N LEU A 315 1.79 -0.16 -4.28
CA LEU A 315 1.47 0.28 -5.62
C LEU A 315 2.21 -0.57 -6.63
N TYR A 316 1.45 -1.18 -7.52
CA TYR A 316 1.95 -1.96 -8.66
C TYR A 316 1.62 -1.27 -9.98
N SER A 317 2.47 -1.49 -10.95
CA SER A 317 2.21 -1.20 -12.36
C SER A 317 2.75 -2.33 -13.21
N SER A 318 1.89 -2.95 -14.01
CA SER A 318 2.26 -4.06 -14.90
C SER A 318 2.97 -5.23 -14.19
N GLY A 319 2.54 -5.56 -12.97
CA GLY A 319 3.11 -6.65 -12.17
C GLY A 319 4.42 -6.33 -11.44
N VAL A 320 4.89 -5.07 -11.51
CA VAL A 320 6.10 -4.58 -10.85
C VAL A 320 5.74 -3.71 -9.66
N LEU A 321 6.35 -3.94 -8.50
CA LEU A 321 6.18 -3.08 -7.34
C LEU A 321 6.88 -1.73 -7.58
N ILE A 322 6.09 -0.66 -7.50
CA ILE A 322 6.55 0.72 -7.68
C ILE A 322 6.84 1.36 -6.30
N MET A 323 5.88 1.25 -5.39
CA MET A 323 6.01 1.79 -4.03
C MET A 323 5.42 0.80 -3.03
N ASP A 324 6.15 0.55 -1.95
CA ASP A 324 5.68 -0.33 -0.87
C ASP A 324 4.64 0.37 0.04
N LYS A 325 4.75 1.70 0.17
CA LYS A 325 3.89 2.55 1.01
C LYS A 325 3.48 3.82 0.29
N CYS A 326 2.47 3.72 -0.60
CA CYS A 326 1.89 4.90 -1.25
C CYS A 326 0.89 5.57 -0.29
N ALA A 327 1.34 6.59 0.44
CA ALA A 327 0.55 7.29 1.45
C ALA A 327 -0.60 8.11 0.85
N ASP A 328 -0.46 8.57 -0.40
CA ASP A 328 -1.43 9.43 -1.09
C ASP A 328 -2.72 8.71 -1.51
N LEU A 329 -2.72 7.37 -1.46
CA LEU A 329 -3.90 6.57 -1.77
C LEU A 329 -4.88 6.43 -0.61
N LEU A 330 -4.48 6.81 0.61
CA LEU A 330 -5.32 6.71 1.80
C LEU A 330 -5.33 8.01 2.59
N PRO A 331 -6.51 8.52 2.97
CA PRO A 331 -6.61 9.57 3.97
C PRO A 331 -6.08 9.05 5.32
N ASP A 332 -5.70 9.97 6.20
CA ASP A 332 -5.07 9.58 7.48
C ASP A 332 -6.01 8.78 8.39
N TYR A 333 -7.29 9.06 8.35
CA TYR A 333 -8.29 8.33 9.15
C TYR A 333 -8.51 6.87 8.69
N PHE A 334 -8.07 6.49 7.48
CA PHE A 334 -8.04 5.10 7.00
C PHE A 334 -6.63 4.52 6.92
N ARG A 335 -5.68 5.10 7.65
CA ARG A 335 -4.26 4.66 7.65
C ARG A 335 -4.03 3.20 8.06
N PHE A 336 -5.01 2.56 8.69
CA PHE A 336 -4.98 1.15 9.09
C PHE A 336 -5.19 0.19 7.92
N VAL A 337 -5.76 0.64 6.81
CA VAL A 337 -6.04 -0.23 5.66
C VAL A 337 -4.73 -0.70 5.03
N LYS A 338 -4.60 -2.01 4.87
CA LYS A 338 -3.50 -2.64 4.13
C LYS A 338 -4.02 -3.10 2.76
N GLY A 339 -3.13 -3.21 1.79
CA GLY A 339 -3.57 -3.71 0.48
C GLY A 339 -2.65 -3.31 -0.66
N VAL A 340 -3.12 -3.65 -1.85
CA VAL A 340 -2.43 -3.43 -3.12
C VAL A 340 -3.33 -2.68 -4.09
N VAL A 341 -2.73 -1.80 -4.88
CA VAL A 341 -3.37 -1.12 -6.02
C VAL A 341 -2.48 -1.33 -7.23
N ASP A 342 -3.06 -1.76 -8.34
CA ASP A 342 -2.36 -2.01 -9.59
C ASP A 342 -3.02 -1.22 -10.72
N SER A 343 -2.24 -0.39 -11.41
CA SER A 343 -2.70 0.40 -12.54
C SER A 343 -1.56 0.68 -13.53
N ALA A 344 -1.83 0.52 -14.80
CA ALA A 344 -0.93 0.92 -15.87
C ALA A 344 -1.00 2.43 -16.19
N ASP A 345 -2.01 3.14 -15.67
CA ASP A 345 -2.29 4.55 -15.98
C ASP A 345 -1.49 5.54 -15.11
N PHE A 346 -0.65 5.05 -14.19
CA PHE A 346 0.14 5.94 -13.35
C PHE A 346 1.25 6.65 -14.13
N SER A 347 1.32 7.96 -13.96
CA SER A 347 2.47 8.73 -14.42
C SER A 347 3.62 8.57 -13.42
N LEU A 348 4.55 7.69 -13.75
CA LEU A 348 5.73 7.41 -12.96
C LEU A 348 6.86 8.40 -13.31
N ASN A 349 7.71 8.73 -12.34
CA ASN A 349 8.97 9.39 -12.62
C ASN A 349 9.97 8.40 -13.27
N ILE A 350 11.13 8.89 -13.64
CA ILE A 350 12.16 8.09 -14.32
C ILE A 350 12.61 6.89 -13.46
N SER A 351 12.75 7.07 -12.14
CA SER A 351 13.14 5.99 -11.21
C SER A 351 11.99 5.06 -10.83
N ARG A 352 10.75 5.42 -11.16
CA ARG A 352 9.52 4.75 -10.70
C ARG A 352 9.40 4.64 -9.17
N GLU A 353 10.15 5.42 -8.41
CA GLU A 353 10.08 5.45 -6.95
C GLU A 353 9.16 6.54 -6.42
N VAL A 354 8.83 7.52 -7.27
CA VAL A 354 7.99 8.65 -6.92
C VAL A 354 6.89 8.80 -7.96
N LEU A 355 5.66 8.89 -7.48
CA LEU A 355 4.52 9.26 -8.32
C LEU A 355 4.55 10.76 -8.57
N GLN A 356 4.29 11.16 -9.80
CA GLN A 356 3.88 12.53 -10.03
C GLN A 356 2.46 12.66 -9.47
N HIS A 357 2.19 13.64 -8.60
CA HIS A 357 0.87 13.94 -8.07
C HIS A 357 -0.10 14.24 -9.21
N THR A 358 -0.71 13.20 -9.75
CA THR A 358 -1.56 13.29 -10.92
C THR A 358 -3.04 13.28 -10.52
N ARG A 359 -3.86 13.80 -11.42
CA ARG A 359 -5.32 13.71 -11.29
C ARG A 359 -5.78 12.26 -11.11
N GLN A 360 -5.10 11.31 -11.76
CA GLN A 360 -5.40 9.88 -11.69
C GLN A 360 -5.28 9.34 -10.26
N LEU A 361 -4.20 9.68 -9.55
CA LEU A 361 -3.99 9.25 -8.17
C LEU A 361 -5.13 9.73 -7.24
N LYS A 362 -5.53 10.99 -7.37
CA LYS A 362 -6.65 11.56 -6.59
C LYS A 362 -7.98 10.86 -6.89
N VAL A 363 -8.24 10.52 -8.16
CA VAL A 363 -9.44 9.79 -8.55
C VAL A 363 -9.48 8.41 -7.92
N ILE A 364 -8.35 7.68 -7.96
CA ILE A 364 -8.25 6.36 -7.33
C ILE A 364 -8.42 6.48 -5.81
N ALA A 365 -7.72 7.40 -5.15
CA ALA A 365 -7.81 7.60 -3.70
C ALA A 365 -9.26 7.87 -3.26
N SER A 366 -9.97 8.78 -3.95
CA SER A 366 -11.38 9.07 -3.65
C SER A 366 -12.31 7.86 -3.89
N ALA A 367 -12.02 7.05 -4.91
CA ALA A 367 -12.80 5.83 -5.16
C ALA A 367 -12.55 4.76 -4.08
N LEU A 368 -11.31 4.59 -3.64
CA LEU A 368 -10.93 3.66 -2.56
C LEU A 368 -11.53 4.10 -1.22
N GLU A 369 -11.50 5.38 -0.89
CA GLU A 369 -12.13 5.96 0.30
C GLU A 369 -13.61 5.58 0.39
N LYS A 370 -14.36 5.76 -0.70
CA LYS A 370 -15.78 5.39 -0.78
C LYS A 370 -16.00 3.88 -0.60
N LYS A 371 -15.12 3.06 -1.17
CA LYS A 371 -15.19 1.59 -1.04
C LYS A 371 -14.91 1.13 0.39
N ILE A 372 -13.93 1.75 1.05
CA ILE A 372 -13.58 1.46 2.44
C ILE A 372 -14.75 1.84 3.35
N LYS A 373 -15.32 3.06 3.20
CA LYS A 373 -16.51 3.48 3.96
C LYS A 373 -17.67 2.50 3.76
N ALA A 374 -17.96 2.14 2.52
CA ALA A 374 -19.05 1.23 2.21
C ALA A 374 -18.86 -0.17 2.84
N GLU A 375 -17.65 -0.72 2.83
CA GLU A 375 -17.39 -2.01 3.46
C GLU A 375 -17.46 -1.95 4.99
N LEU A 376 -17.01 -0.85 5.60
CA LEU A 376 -17.16 -0.62 7.05
C LEU A 376 -18.63 -0.50 7.45
N LEU A 377 -19.45 0.22 6.68
CA LEU A 377 -20.89 0.30 6.93
C LEU A 377 -21.58 -1.05 6.75
N LYS A 378 -21.18 -1.81 5.75
CA LYS A 378 -21.67 -3.18 5.55
C LYS A 378 -21.31 -4.08 6.72
N LEU A 379 -20.04 -4.04 7.17
CA LEU A 379 -19.59 -4.81 8.33
C LEU A 379 -20.38 -4.41 9.60
N GLN A 380 -20.65 -3.11 9.77
CA GLN A 380 -21.45 -2.59 10.91
C GLN A 380 -22.89 -3.13 10.90
N ALA A 381 -23.48 -3.30 9.70
CA ALA A 381 -24.86 -3.77 9.55
C ALA A 381 -24.98 -5.29 9.58
N ASP A 382 -24.06 -6.02 8.90
CA ASP A 382 -24.18 -7.45 8.66
C ASP A 382 -23.50 -8.31 9.75
N ASP A 383 -22.41 -7.79 10.38
CA ASP A 383 -21.64 -8.52 11.38
C ASP A 383 -21.16 -7.58 12.50
N ARG A 384 -22.06 -7.33 13.45
CA ARG A 384 -21.82 -6.40 14.55
C ARG A 384 -20.62 -6.80 15.42
N GLU A 385 -20.39 -8.09 15.65
CA GLU A 385 -19.27 -8.57 16.48
C GLU A 385 -17.92 -8.26 15.84
N LYS A 386 -17.81 -8.48 14.52
CA LYS A 386 -16.61 -8.08 13.77
C LYS A 386 -16.44 -6.56 13.74
N TYR A 387 -17.53 -5.80 13.63
CA TYR A 387 -17.44 -4.34 13.68
C TYR A 387 -17.01 -3.83 15.05
N GLU A 388 -17.46 -4.44 16.16
CA GLU A 388 -16.98 -4.12 17.52
C GLU A 388 -15.47 -4.44 17.67
N THR A 389 -15.01 -5.54 17.07
CA THR A 389 -13.57 -5.88 17.04
C THR A 389 -12.80 -4.80 16.28
N PHE A 390 -13.28 -4.39 15.12
CA PHE A 390 -12.73 -3.29 14.34
C PHE A 390 -12.73 -1.98 15.15
N TRP A 391 -13.86 -1.65 15.76
CA TRP A 391 -14.05 -0.43 16.55
C TRP A 391 -13.06 -0.35 17.72
N LYS A 392 -12.90 -1.44 18.44
CA LYS A 392 -11.93 -1.54 19.54
C LYS A 392 -10.49 -1.28 19.08
N ALA A 393 -10.14 -1.71 17.87
CA ALA A 393 -8.80 -1.54 17.31
C ALA A 393 -8.57 -0.14 16.71
N PHE A 394 -9.56 0.41 16.00
CA PHE A 394 -9.38 1.58 15.14
C PHE A 394 -10.38 2.71 15.36
N GLY A 395 -11.33 2.56 16.27
CA GLY A 395 -12.37 3.57 16.55
C GLY A 395 -11.79 4.92 16.92
N THR A 396 -10.77 4.95 17.76
CA THR A 396 -10.02 6.16 18.14
C THR A 396 -9.43 6.86 16.92
N GLN A 397 -8.92 6.10 15.92
CA GLN A 397 -8.39 6.69 14.69
C GLN A 397 -9.49 7.40 13.86
N LEU A 398 -10.69 6.81 13.77
CA LEU A 398 -11.84 7.44 13.10
C LEU A 398 -12.29 8.70 13.85
N LYS A 399 -12.30 8.67 15.18
CA LYS A 399 -12.61 9.82 16.02
C LYS A 399 -11.61 10.98 15.80
N TYR A 400 -10.32 10.68 15.75
CA TYR A 400 -9.31 11.67 15.37
C TYR A 400 -9.55 12.23 13.96
N GLY A 401 -9.98 11.39 13.02
CA GLY A 401 -10.35 11.84 11.67
C GLY A 401 -11.50 12.85 11.65
N VAL A 402 -12.50 12.68 12.54
CA VAL A 402 -13.61 13.65 12.68
C VAL A 402 -13.14 14.94 13.34
N ALA A 403 -12.30 14.86 14.38
CA ALA A 403 -11.81 16.04 15.09
C ALA A 403 -10.77 16.84 14.29
N ALA A 404 -10.06 16.18 13.35
CA ALA A 404 -9.07 16.82 12.51
C ALA A 404 -9.67 17.90 11.60
N GLU A 405 -8.88 18.90 11.26
CA GLU A 405 -9.24 19.96 10.32
C GLU A 405 -10.62 20.60 10.62
N TYR A 406 -10.92 20.77 11.91
CA TYR A 406 -12.17 21.36 12.41
C TYR A 406 -13.44 20.65 11.88
N GLY A 407 -13.40 19.33 11.72
CA GLY A 407 -14.56 18.54 11.29
C GLY A 407 -14.74 18.45 9.77
N ALA A 408 -13.73 18.75 8.98
CA ALA A 408 -13.81 18.68 7.52
C ALA A 408 -14.24 17.30 6.99
N HIS A 409 -13.95 16.23 7.73
CA HIS A 409 -14.26 14.84 7.34
C HIS A 409 -15.46 14.23 8.06
N LYS A 410 -16.24 15.03 8.83
CA LYS A 410 -17.36 14.52 9.61
C LYS A 410 -18.40 13.77 8.77
N GLU A 411 -18.76 14.29 7.59
CA GLU A 411 -19.76 13.67 6.71
C GLU A 411 -19.32 12.28 6.17
N VAL A 412 -18.02 12.08 6.05
CA VAL A 412 -17.48 10.77 5.65
C VAL A 412 -17.53 9.78 6.81
N LEU A 413 -17.27 10.23 8.04
CA LEU A 413 -16.95 9.37 9.17
C LEU A 413 -18.07 9.22 10.21
N GLN A 414 -19.00 10.18 10.32
CA GLN A 414 -20.02 10.19 11.38
C GLN A 414 -20.85 8.92 11.47
N ASP A 415 -21.18 8.29 10.33
CA ASP A 415 -21.97 7.06 10.28
C ASP A 415 -21.20 5.82 10.77
N LEU A 416 -19.88 5.93 10.84
CA LEU A 416 -18.98 4.86 11.29
C LEU A 416 -18.71 4.92 12.80
N LEU A 417 -19.11 6.00 13.49
CA LEU A 417 -18.80 6.19 14.90
C LEU A 417 -19.71 5.37 15.80
N LEU A 418 -19.11 4.84 16.87
CA LEU A 418 -19.83 4.24 17.97
C LEU A 418 -19.56 5.00 19.26
N PHE A 419 -20.61 5.11 20.08
CA PHE A 419 -20.53 5.66 21.44
C PHE A 419 -21.33 4.80 22.38
N TRP A 420 -20.96 4.77 23.64
CA TRP A 420 -21.69 4.03 24.65
C TRP A 420 -23.03 4.69 24.94
N SER A 421 -24.12 3.94 24.81
CA SER A 421 -25.48 4.40 25.11
C SER A 421 -25.84 4.16 26.56
N SER A 422 -26.35 5.18 27.23
CA SER A 422 -26.93 5.05 28.60
C SER A 422 -28.18 4.18 28.64
N LYS A 423 -28.89 4.07 27.52
CA LYS A 423 -30.16 3.31 27.40
C LYS A 423 -29.91 1.86 27.03
N GLU A 424 -29.04 1.60 26.09
CA GLU A 424 -28.74 0.24 25.60
C GLU A 424 -27.68 -0.47 26.45
N ASN A 425 -26.91 0.27 27.26
CA ASN A 425 -25.73 -0.23 27.99
C ASN A 425 -24.74 -0.96 27.04
N ALA A 426 -24.58 -0.46 25.85
CA ALA A 426 -23.73 -0.97 24.78
C ALA A 426 -23.35 0.15 23.81
N ASN A 427 -22.40 -0.14 22.92
CA ASN A 427 -22.06 0.78 21.84
C ASN A 427 -23.22 0.93 20.86
N THR A 428 -23.55 2.16 20.50
CA THR A 428 -24.60 2.51 19.53
C THR A 428 -24.06 3.45 18.45
N THR A 429 -24.72 3.46 17.30
CA THR A 429 -24.47 4.43 16.24
C THR A 429 -25.29 5.70 16.48
N LEU A 430 -24.88 6.81 15.86
CA LEU A 430 -25.67 8.07 15.91
C LEU A 430 -27.03 7.91 15.22
N ALA A 431 -27.14 7.10 14.18
CA ALA A 431 -28.40 6.77 13.55
C ALA A 431 -29.37 6.03 14.48
N ALA A 432 -28.89 4.98 15.14
CA ALA A 432 -29.69 4.21 16.09
C ALA A 432 -30.10 5.05 17.32
N TYR A 433 -29.23 5.94 17.80
CA TYR A 433 -29.60 6.91 18.83
C TYR A 433 -30.75 7.80 18.37
N LYS A 434 -30.65 8.38 17.16
CA LYS A 434 -31.67 9.22 16.55
C LYS A 434 -33.04 8.51 16.47
N ASP A 435 -33.04 7.25 16.01
CA ASP A 435 -34.27 6.46 15.87
C ASP A 435 -34.98 6.21 17.21
N ARG A 436 -34.24 6.21 18.32
CA ARG A 436 -34.79 6.04 19.67
C ARG A 436 -35.12 7.36 20.38
N MET A 437 -34.74 8.49 19.78
CA MET A 437 -34.89 9.81 20.37
C MET A 437 -36.36 10.21 20.47
N PRO A 438 -36.88 10.58 21.67
CA PRO A 438 -38.22 11.14 21.82
C PRO A 438 -38.41 12.43 20.98
N GLU A 439 -39.64 12.68 20.54
CA GLU A 439 -39.95 13.87 19.70
C GLU A 439 -39.65 15.20 20.42
N ASP A 440 -39.85 15.24 21.73
CA ASP A 440 -39.60 16.38 22.61
C ASP A 440 -38.15 16.55 23.03
N GLN A 441 -37.26 15.60 22.72
CA GLN A 441 -35.83 15.71 23.02
C GLN A 441 -35.16 16.74 22.11
N PRO A 442 -34.60 17.85 22.68
CA PRO A 442 -34.10 18.96 21.86
C PRO A 442 -32.72 18.75 21.29
N PHE A 443 -31.88 17.92 21.95
CA PHE A 443 -30.46 17.78 21.62
C PHE A 443 -30.02 16.31 21.62
N TYR A 444 -28.89 16.04 20.92
CA TYR A 444 -28.09 14.85 21.14
C TYR A 444 -27.27 15.06 22.42
N TYR A 445 -27.62 14.37 23.51
CA TYR A 445 -26.91 14.54 24.77
C TYR A 445 -25.67 13.67 24.85
N TYR A 446 -24.59 14.25 25.36
CA TYR A 446 -23.37 13.50 25.66
C TYR A 446 -22.75 13.94 26.98
N ALA A 447 -22.01 13.01 27.59
CA ALA A 447 -21.25 13.25 28.83
C ALA A 447 -19.85 12.65 28.68
N CYS A 448 -18.81 13.42 29.00
CA CYS A 448 -17.42 12.97 28.96
C CYS A 448 -16.92 12.66 30.38
N GLY A 449 -16.07 11.62 30.48
CA GLY A 449 -15.41 11.23 31.72
C GLY A 449 -14.54 9.99 31.54
N ASP A 450 -13.78 9.60 32.56
CA ASP A 450 -12.77 8.55 32.48
C ASP A 450 -13.34 7.13 32.31
N SER A 451 -14.60 6.90 32.69
CA SER A 451 -15.26 5.61 32.52
C SER A 451 -16.79 5.73 32.52
N VAL A 452 -17.46 4.75 31.95
CA VAL A 452 -18.92 4.63 31.92
C VAL A 452 -19.53 4.75 33.31
N GLU A 453 -18.94 4.07 34.33
CA GLU A 453 -19.43 4.06 35.70
C GLU A 453 -19.31 5.42 36.40
N LYS A 454 -18.22 6.17 36.10
CA LYS A 454 -18.04 7.53 36.63
C LYS A 454 -19.03 8.50 36.01
N ILE A 455 -19.20 8.43 34.68
CA ILE A 455 -20.14 9.28 33.95
C ILE A 455 -21.58 9.04 34.45
N ALA A 456 -21.99 7.79 34.59
CA ALA A 456 -23.35 7.42 35.04
C ALA A 456 -23.72 7.98 36.42
N ARG A 457 -22.74 8.31 37.26
CA ARG A 457 -22.95 8.88 38.61
C ARG A 457 -22.96 10.41 38.67
N LEU A 458 -22.80 11.07 37.55
CA LEU A 458 -22.82 12.54 37.49
C LEU A 458 -24.27 13.05 37.76
N PRO A 459 -24.49 13.99 38.67
CA PRO A 459 -25.83 14.55 38.92
C PRO A 459 -26.50 15.14 37.68
N GLN A 460 -25.69 15.66 36.76
CA GLN A 460 -26.18 16.20 35.50
C GLN A 460 -26.74 15.10 34.57
N VAL A 461 -26.14 13.92 34.61
CA VAL A 461 -26.58 12.73 33.85
C VAL A 461 -27.91 12.25 34.38
N GLU A 462 -28.07 12.09 35.73
CA GLU A 462 -29.30 11.67 36.37
C GLU A 462 -30.51 12.52 35.97
N ARG A 463 -30.35 13.85 35.96
CA ARG A 463 -31.41 14.79 35.60
C ARG A 463 -31.91 14.64 34.15
N ILE A 464 -31.03 14.30 33.22
CA ILE A 464 -31.39 14.10 31.79
C ILE A 464 -32.04 12.74 31.61
N LEU A 465 -31.54 11.70 32.32
CA LEU A 465 -32.14 10.37 32.35
C LEU A 465 -33.56 10.38 32.96
N ASP A 466 -33.80 11.20 33.99
CA ASP A 466 -35.13 11.37 34.61
C ASP A 466 -36.18 11.95 33.64
N LYS A 467 -35.75 12.70 32.62
CA LYS A 467 -36.61 13.14 31.51
C LYS A 467 -36.84 12.03 30.45
N GLY A 468 -36.22 10.87 30.62
CA GLY A 468 -36.33 9.76 29.66
C GLY A 468 -35.42 9.91 28.44
N TYR A 469 -34.46 10.85 28.44
CA TYR A 469 -33.56 11.09 27.35
C TYR A 469 -32.33 10.21 27.42
N GLU A 470 -31.88 9.71 26.27
CA GLU A 470 -30.67 8.92 26.14
C GLU A 470 -29.42 9.84 26.13
N ILE A 471 -28.32 9.38 26.71
CA ILE A 471 -27.03 10.09 26.75
C ILE A 471 -25.96 9.20 26.17
N LEU A 472 -25.08 9.76 25.32
CA LEU A 472 -23.87 9.12 24.86
C LEU A 472 -22.74 9.34 25.87
N TYR A 473 -22.14 8.26 26.36
CA TYR A 473 -20.99 8.33 27.26
C TYR A 473 -19.70 8.31 26.45
N CYS A 474 -18.91 9.33 26.65
CA CYS A 474 -17.68 9.62 25.94
C CYS A 474 -16.51 9.39 26.89
N THR A 475 -15.76 8.32 26.67
CA THR A 475 -14.70 7.87 27.59
C THR A 475 -13.28 8.08 27.05
N GLU A 476 -13.13 8.58 25.85
CA GLU A 476 -11.84 8.88 25.24
C GLU A 476 -11.58 10.40 25.23
N ASP A 477 -10.33 10.81 25.42
CA ASP A 477 -9.92 12.23 25.48
C ASP A 477 -10.32 13.03 24.21
N VAL A 478 -10.41 12.35 23.06
CA VAL A 478 -10.78 12.97 21.78
C VAL A 478 -12.29 13.23 21.66
N ASP A 479 -13.13 12.56 22.46
CA ASP A 479 -14.57 12.55 22.28
C ASP A 479 -15.22 13.93 22.38
N ASP A 480 -14.78 14.79 23.31
CA ASP A 480 -15.30 16.16 23.43
C ASP A 480 -15.03 16.98 22.17
N PHE A 481 -13.87 16.79 21.56
CA PHE A 481 -13.54 17.44 20.28
C PHE A 481 -14.38 16.87 19.13
N VAL A 482 -14.64 15.56 19.13
CA VAL A 482 -15.52 14.91 18.14
C VAL A 482 -16.93 15.49 18.21
N MET A 483 -17.53 15.56 19.42
CA MET A 483 -18.88 16.10 19.61
C MET A 483 -19.00 17.56 19.18
N LYS A 484 -17.98 18.37 19.49
CA LYS A 484 -17.90 19.76 19.04
C LYS A 484 -17.73 19.88 17.52
N SER A 485 -16.99 18.97 16.89
CA SER A 485 -16.79 18.96 15.44
C SER A 485 -18.04 18.47 14.69
N LEU A 486 -18.74 17.49 15.22
CA LEU A 486 -20.04 17.05 14.69
C LEU A 486 -21.04 18.20 14.74
N ALA A 487 -21.06 18.96 15.81
CA ALA A 487 -21.88 20.12 16.08
C ALA A 487 -23.39 19.87 16.00
N GLU A 488 -23.91 19.43 14.85
CA GLU A 488 -25.32 19.08 14.65
C GLU A 488 -25.46 17.97 13.59
N ILE A 489 -26.52 17.19 13.71
CA ILE A 489 -26.96 16.21 12.73
C ILE A 489 -28.47 16.40 12.54
N ASP A 490 -28.92 16.52 11.29
CA ASP A 490 -30.33 16.70 10.90
C ASP A 490 -31.04 17.83 11.67
N GLY A 491 -30.35 18.94 11.89
CA GLY A 491 -30.87 20.14 12.54
C GLY A 491 -30.94 20.08 14.06
N LYS A 492 -30.53 18.97 14.69
CA LYS A 492 -30.39 18.85 16.16
C LYS A 492 -28.91 18.92 16.56
N LYS A 493 -28.61 19.75 17.56
CA LYS A 493 -27.25 19.98 18.06
C LYS A 493 -26.83 18.93 19.07
N PHE A 494 -25.53 18.68 19.15
CA PHE A 494 -24.93 17.99 20.27
C PHE A 494 -24.80 18.92 21.47
N LYS A 495 -25.13 18.42 22.68
CA LYS A 495 -25.16 19.18 23.91
C LYS A 495 -24.51 18.41 25.04
N SER A 496 -23.48 19.00 25.65
CA SER A 496 -22.88 18.41 26.84
C SER A 496 -23.85 18.53 28.02
N VAL A 497 -24.01 17.45 28.77
CA VAL A 497 -24.80 17.46 30.03
C VAL A 497 -24.26 18.44 31.06
N SER A 498 -22.99 18.86 30.93
CA SER A 498 -22.34 19.81 31.85
C SER A 498 -22.63 21.26 31.51
N GLU A 499 -23.25 21.56 30.37
CA GLU A 499 -23.59 22.92 29.97
C GLU A 499 -24.78 23.46 30.79
N GLU A 500 -24.77 24.76 31.10
CA GLU A 500 -25.78 25.37 31.99
C GLU A 500 -27.20 25.29 31.44
N ASP A 501 -27.35 25.31 30.11
CA ASP A 501 -28.61 25.26 29.36
C ASP A 501 -28.86 23.88 28.74
N ALA A 502 -28.29 22.81 29.31
CA ALA A 502 -28.48 21.44 28.79
C ALA A 502 -29.94 21.01 28.81
N LEU A 503 -30.70 21.35 29.84
CA LEU A 503 -32.14 21.14 29.92
C LEU A 503 -32.85 22.49 29.75
N PRO A 504 -33.77 22.64 28.79
CA PRO A 504 -34.67 23.79 28.73
C PRO A 504 -35.49 23.84 30.02
N GLN A 505 -35.35 24.89 30.79
CA GLN A 505 -36.18 25.10 32.01
C GLN A 505 -37.52 25.70 31.59
N THR A 506 -38.60 25.16 32.17
CA THR A 506 -39.88 25.82 32.07
C THR A 506 -39.90 27.14 32.84
N GLU A 507 -40.81 28.07 32.50
CA GLU A 507 -40.92 29.33 33.24
C GLU A 507 -41.21 29.14 34.74
N GLU A 508 -41.90 28.04 35.10
CA GLU A 508 -42.18 27.64 36.49
C GLU A 508 -40.90 27.15 37.18
N GLU A 509 -40.09 26.33 36.49
CA GLU A 509 -38.80 25.85 37.02
C GLU A 509 -37.79 27.00 37.19
N LYS A 510 -37.80 27.99 36.29
CA LYS A 510 -36.95 29.20 36.42
C LYS A 510 -37.36 30.02 37.65
N LYS A 511 -38.64 30.26 37.85
CA LYS A 511 -39.17 31.00 39.03
C LYS A 511 -38.86 30.25 40.33
N ALA A 512 -39.05 28.95 40.36
CA ALA A 512 -38.72 28.13 41.54
C ALA A 512 -37.20 28.12 41.81
N ALA A 513 -36.35 28.14 40.78
CA ALA A 513 -34.90 28.25 40.90
C ALA A 513 -34.48 29.64 41.44
N GLU A 514 -35.10 30.70 40.96
CA GLU A 514 -34.87 32.08 41.43
C GLU A 514 -35.30 32.23 42.91
N GLU A 515 -36.46 31.74 43.28
CA GLU A 515 -36.95 31.76 44.68
C GLU A 515 -36.04 30.98 45.64
N LYS A 516 -35.58 29.77 45.22
CA LYS A 516 -34.63 28.99 46.01
C LYS A 516 -33.24 29.60 46.10
N SER A 517 -32.79 30.25 45.01
CA SER A 517 -31.52 30.97 44.98
C SER A 517 -31.58 32.18 45.92
N GLU A 518 -32.68 32.91 45.94
CA GLU A 518 -32.88 34.04 46.89
C GLU A 518 -32.94 33.57 48.31
N ALA A 519 -33.69 32.53 48.59
CA ALA A 519 -33.78 31.95 49.95
C ALA A 519 -32.42 31.36 50.43
N GLY A 520 -31.61 30.87 49.48
CA GLY A 520 -30.29 30.29 49.75
C GLY A 520 -29.13 31.29 49.78
N LYS A 521 -29.34 32.58 49.44
CA LYS A 521 -28.28 33.62 49.37
C LYS A 521 -27.36 33.63 50.60
N PRO A 522 -27.89 33.63 51.84
CA PRO A 522 -27.02 33.64 53.01
C PRO A 522 -26.06 32.43 53.12
N VAL A 523 -26.54 31.26 52.68
CA VAL A 523 -25.72 30.05 52.68
C VAL A 523 -24.69 30.09 51.56
N LEU A 524 -25.06 30.58 50.38
CA LEU A 524 -24.16 30.72 49.25
C LEU A 524 -23.05 31.74 49.50
N GLU A 525 -23.35 32.85 50.18
CA GLU A 525 -22.39 33.86 50.61
C GLU A 525 -21.42 33.30 51.68
N ALA A 526 -21.94 32.54 52.66
CA ALA A 526 -21.08 31.89 53.65
C ALA A 526 -20.15 30.84 53.02
N VAL A 527 -20.63 30.07 52.08
CA VAL A 527 -19.80 29.09 51.31
C VAL A 527 -18.77 29.81 50.47
N LYS A 528 -19.11 30.94 49.83
CA LYS A 528 -18.18 31.74 49.07
C LYS A 528 -17.09 32.35 49.94
N GLU A 529 -17.46 32.82 51.13
CA GLU A 529 -16.52 33.36 52.11
C GLU A 529 -15.49 32.33 52.58
N VAL A 530 -15.95 31.09 52.82
CA VAL A 530 -15.09 29.95 53.19
C VAL A 530 -14.17 29.51 52.02
N LEU A 531 -14.65 29.56 50.82
CA LEU A 531 -13.88 29.14 49.63
C LEU A 531 -12.96 30.22 49.12
N GLY A 532 -13.23 31.49 49.42
CA GLY A 532 -12.44 32.67 49.05
C GLY A 532 -12.18 32.75 47.54
N ASP A 533 -10.94 33.04 47.13
CA ASP A 533 -10.53 33.19 45.76
C ASP A 533 -10.45 31.85 44.95
N ARG A 534 -10.77 30.71 45.58
CA ARG A 534 -10.77 29.41 44.91
C ARG A 534 -11.94 29.25 43.91
N VAL A 535 -12.99 30.05 44.05
CA VAL A 535 -14.16 30.04 43.20
C VAL A 535 -14.57 31.46 42.82
N LYS A 536 -14.97 31.67 41.56
CA LYS A 536 -15.46 32.96 41.10
C LYS A 536 -16.85 33.29 41.70
N GLU A 537 -17.67 32.30 41.77
CA GLU A 537 -19.08 32.41 42.20
C GLU A 537 -19.59 31.08 42.78
N VAL A 538 -20.50 31.14 43.74
CA VAL A 538 -21.25 29.98 44.25
C VAL A 538 -22.73 30.22 43.95
N ARG A 539 -23.34 29.28 43.24
CA ARG A 539 -24.74 29.32 42.83
C ARG A 539 -25.54 28.11 43.34
N ALA A 540 -26.77 28.31 43.70
CA ALA A 540 -27.70 27.21 43.91
C ALA A 540 -28.19 26.72 42.53
N ARG A 541 -28.16 25.42 42.31
CA ARG A 541 -28.75 24.79 41.13
C ARG A 541 -29.80 23.78 41.55
N LEU A 542 -30.97 23.81 40.90
CA LEU A 542 -32.03 22.81 41.06
C LEU A 542 -31.71 21.57 40.26
#